data_54fa70e32ff2aea5e09b6fc6475cbdb0
#
_entry.id   54fa70e32ff2aea5e09b6fc6475cbdb0
#
_cell.length_a   1.000
_cell.length_b   1.000
_cell.length_c   1.000
_cell.angle_alpha   90.00
_cell.angle_beta   90.00
_cell.angle_gamma   90.00
#
_symmetry.space_group_name_H-M   'P 1'
#
loop_
_entity.id
_entity.type
_entity.pdbx_description
1 polymer ?
#
loop_
_entity_poly.entity_id
_entity_poly.type
_entity_poly.pdbx_seq_one_letter_code
_entity_poly.pdbx_strand_id
1 'polypeptide(L)'
;MAAPTNTNLTMTPYAWGMLVTLSIVWGGTFFFQEIAVQELPVFTIVSIRVLIAALLLWAVTALTGNKLPSDAKIWAALFLLALVNNVVPFTLIVWGQQEISSGLAAILNATVPLFTVLIAHFVTTDEKLTRAKFAGVIIGLVGVVAIIGEDALEGIGLAVLAQLAVLVASLAYTFGGLYGRKIQAMGLTPLGISTGQLLASSVILIPVALLVD
;
A
#
# COMPACT_ATOMS: atom_id res chain seq x y z
N MET A 1 -9.16 37.81 -2.73
CA MET A 1 -9.13 37.17 -4.07
C MET A 1 -7.78 36.47 -4.20
N ALA A 2 -7.72 35.16 -4.01
CA ALA A 2 -6.52 34.38 -4.24
C ALA A 2 -6.42 34.10 -5.76
N ALA A 3 -5.25 34.41 -6.35
CA ALA A 3 -4.99 34.15 -7.75
C ALA A 3 -5.14 32.64 -8.04
N PRO A 4 -5.70 32.24 -9.21
CA PRO A 4 -5.75 30.85 -9.60
C PRO A 4 -4.32 30.35 -9.76
N THR A 5 -3.92 29.39 -8.94
CA THR A 5 -2.67 28.65 -9.15
C THR A 5 -2.82 27.92 -10.48
N ASN A 6 -2.12 28.38 -11.51
CA ASN A 6 -1.93 27.64 -12.76
C ASN A 6 -1.22 26.32 -12.42
N THR A 7 -1.98 25.29 -12.14
CA THR A 7 -1.48 23.93 -12.09
C THR A 7 -1.11 23.54 -13.53
N ASN A 8 0.18 23.54 -13.84
CA ASN A 8 0.67 22.99 -15.08
C ASN A 8 0.23 21.53 -15.16
N LEU A 9 -0.73 21.24 -16.04
CA LEU A 9 -1.28 19.89 -16.28
C LEU A 9 -0.27 18.97 -17.01
N THR A 10 0.92 19.46 -17.30
CA THR A 10 1.99 18.70 -17.99
C THR A 10 3.06 18.29 -16.98
N MET A 11 3.37 16.99 -16.95
CA MET A 11 4.44 16.44 -16.11
C MET A 11 5.80 16.87 -16.66
N THR A 12 6.70 17.30 -15.78
CA THR A 12 8.09 17.59 -16.14
C THR A 12 8.84 16.30 -16.48
N PRO A 13 9.94 16.35 -17.28
CA PRO A 13 10.79 15.18 -17.53
C PRO A 13 11.32 14.54 -16.24
N TYR A 14 11.61 15.35 -15.22
CA TYR A 14 12.00 14.88 -13.89
C TYR A 14 10.89 14.05 -13.22
N ALA A 15 9.65 14.53 -13.25
CA ALA A 15 8.50 13.81 -12.71
C ALA A 15 8.24 12.48 -13.44
N TRP A 16 8.44 12.47 -14.78
CA TRP A 16 8.40 11.24 -15.56
C TRP A 16 9.50 10.27 -15.16
N GLY A 17 10.74 10.75 -15.00
CA GLY A 17 11.85 9.92 -14.53
C GLY A 17 11.58 9.29 -13.17
N MET A 18 11.07 10.07 -12.21
CA MET A 18 10.68 9.56 -10.89
C MET A 18 9.56 8.51 -10.99
N LEU A 19 8.54 8.74 -11.81
CA LEU A 19 7.43 7.82 -12.00
C LEU A 19 7.91 6.47 -12.55
N VAL A 20 8.74 6.50 -13.59
CA VAL A 20 9.30 5.27 -14.21
C VAL A 20 10.17 4.53 -13.21
N THR A 21 11.05 5.22 -12.50
CA THR A 21 11.90 4.61 -11.47
C THR A 21 11.04 3.96 -10.38
N LEU A 22 10.04 4.66 -9.88
CA LEU A 22 9.12 4.12 -8.87
C LEU A 22 8.37 2.89 -9.38
N SER A 23 7.93 2.91 -10.65
CA SER A 23 7.22 1.77 -11.27
C SER A 23 8.11 0.53 -11.37
N ILE A 24 9.39 0.70 -11.73
CA ILE A 24 10.36 -0.40 -11.80
C ILE A 24 10.63 -0.97 -10.40
N VAL A 25 10.88 -0.10 -9.41
CA VAL A 25 11.14 -0.53 -8.03
C VAL A 25 9.92 -1.22 -7.44
N TRP A 26 8.73 -0.67 -7.64
CA TRP A 26 7.48 -1.26 -7.12
C TRP A 26 7.16 -2.60 -7.79
N GLY A 27 7.22 -2.66 -9.12
CA GLY A 27 7.01 -3.91 -9.86
C GLY A 27 8.02 -4.99 -9.49
N GLY A 28 9.30 -4.61 -9.36
CA GLY A 28 10.35 -5.51 -8.89
C GLY A 28 10.09 -6.10 -7.50
N THR A 29 9.37 -5.38 -6.65
CA THR A 29 9.00 -5.89 -5.32
C THR A 29 8.18 -7.18 -5.40
N PHE A 30 7.19 -7.26 -6.29
CA PHE A 30 6.37 -8.47 -6.46
C PHE A 30 7.20 -9.66 -6.94
N PHE A 31 8.10 -9.42 -7.88
CA PHE A 31 9.01 -10.44 -8.39
C PHE A 31 9.93 -11.01 -7.31
N PHE A 32 10.61 -10.16 -6.54
CA PHE A 32 11.49 -10.62 -5.47
C PHE A 32 10.72 -11.29 -4.31
N GLN A 33 9.49 -10.86 -4.05
CA GLN A 33 8.62 -11.52 -3.06
C GLN A 33 8.23 -12.93 -3.49
N GLU A 34 7.92 -13.16 -4.78
CA GLU A 34 7.60 -14.48 -5.31
C GLU A 34 8.78 -15.46 -5.14
N ILE A 35 10.01 -14.98 -5.31
CA ILE A 35 11.20 -15.79 -5.05
C ILE A 35 11.34 -16.06 -3.54
N ALA A 36 11.20 -15.03 -2.72
CA ALA A 36 11.42 -15.15 -1.28
C ALA A 36 10.40 -16.07 -0.59
N VAL A 37 9.14 -16.08 -1.06
CA VAL A 37 8.07 -16.88 -0.45
C VAL A 37 8.23 -18.39 -0.68
N GLN A 38 9.11 -18.79 -1.60
CA GLN A 38 9.45 -20.19 -1.83
C GLN A 38 10.37 -20.76 -0.72
N GLU A 39 11.13 -19.90 -0.05
CA GLU A 39 12.15 -20.30 0.92
C GLU A 39 11.86 -19.81 2.35
N LEU A 40 11.07 -18.74 2.51
CA LEU A 40 10.86 -18.09 3.79
C LEU A 40 9.36 -17.98 4.13
N PRO A 41 9.03 -18.10 5.42
CA PRO A 41 7.65 -17.87 5.89
C PRO A 41 7.18 -16.44 5.68
N VAL A 42 5.85 -16.26 5.61
CA VAL A 42 5.19 -15.00 5.26
C VAL A 42 5.57 -13.87 6.20
N PHE A 43 5.42 -14.06 7.51
CA PHE A 43 5.69 -13.01 8.49
C PHE A 43 7.19 -12.67 8.58
N THR A 44 8.06 -13.65 8.38
CA THR A 44 9.51 -13.44 8.30
C THR A 44 9.87 -12.52 7.14
N ILE A 45 9.35 -12.77 5.93
CA ILE A 45 9.57 -11.90 4.76
C ILE A 45 9.11 -10.47 5.05
N VAL A 46 7.88 -10.32 5.54
CA VAL A 46 7.28 -9.00 5.80
C VAL A 46 8.04 -8.26 6.91
N SER A 47 8.44 -8.97 7.98
CA SER A 47 9.17 -8.39 9.11
C SER A 47 10.55 -7.88 8.71
N ILE A 48 11.33 -8.69 8.00
CA ILE A 48 12.66 -8.30 7.52
C ILE A 48 12.57 -7.08 6.60
N ARG A 49 11.66 -7.11 5.64
CA ARG A 49 11.42 -6.00 4.71
C ARG A 49 11.10 -4.69 5.44
N VAL A 50 10.16 -4.74 6.38
CA VAL A 50 9.71 -3.58 7.13
C VAL A 50 10.79 -3.07 8.08
N LEU A 51 11.51 -3.98 8.75
CA LEU A 51 12.61 -3.64 9.67
C LEU A 51 13.75 -2.91 8.94
N ILE A 52 14.21 -3.46 7.80
CA ILE A 52 15.27 -2.82 7.00
C ILE A 52 14.83 -1.42 6.57
N ALA A 53 13.60 -1.28 6.05
CA ALA A 53 13.06 0.01 5.64
C ALA A 53 12.93 0.99 6.82
N ALA A 54 12.48 0.50 7.99
CA ALA A 54 12.39 1.29 9.21
C ALA A 54 13.75 1.82 9.67
N LEU A 55 14.77 0.98 9.69
CA LEU A 55 16.13 1.36 10.09
C LEU A 55 16.74 2.37 9.12
N LEU A 56 16.58 2.17 7.81
CA LEU A 56 17.08 3.10 6.80
C LEU A 56 16.38 4.47 6.90
N LEU A 57 15.05 4.50 6.99
CA LEU A 57 14.33 5.76 7.12
C LEU A 57 14.56 6.43 8.47
N TRP A 58 14.74 5.67 9.54
CA TRP A 58 15.13 6.22 10.84
C TRP A 58 16.51 6.90 10.76
N ALA A 59 17.48 6.26 10.12
CA ALA A 59 18.80 6.85 9.89
C ALA A 59 18.72 8.16 9.08
N VAL A 60 17.95 8.17 7.97
CA VAL A 60 17.71 9.38 7.17
C VAL A 60 17.04 10.46 8.01
N THR A 61 16.03 10.11 8.81
CA THR A 61 15.31 11.05 9.68
C THR A 61 16.27 11.69 10.71
N ALA A 62 17.16 10.89 11.30
CA ALA A 62 18.16 11.35 12.25
C ALA A 62 19.21 12.27 11.58
N LEU A 63 19.72 11.88 10.41
CA LEU A 63 20.73 12.65 9.66
C LEU A 63 20.18 13.97 9.12
N THR A 64 18.89 14.04 8.79
CA THR A 64 18.25 15.27 8.30
C THR A 64 17.75 16.19 9.43
N GLY A 65 18.00 15.84 10.70
CA GLY A 65 17.58 16.62 11.87
C GLY A 65 16.06 16.62 12.11
N ASN A 66 15.31 15.79 11.39
CA ASN A 66 13.88 15.61 11.63
C ASN A 66 13.67 14.84 12.94
N LYS A 67 12.68 15.25 13.72
CA LYS A 67 12.33 14.59 14.97
C LYS A 67 11.11 13.71 14.80
N LEU A 68 11.15 12.53 15.40
CA LEU A 68 9.95 11.70 15.53
C LEU A 68 8.99 12.35 16.54
N PRO A 69 7.68 12.15 16.38
CA PRO A 69 6.70 12.70 17.30
C PRO A 69 6.89 12.12 18.70
N SER A 70 6.69 12.96 19.72
CA SER A 70 6.73 12.55 21.14
C SER A 70 5.34 12.32 21.71
N ASP A 71 4.28 12.72 21.02
CA ASP A 71 2.90 12.60 21.48
C ASP A 71 2.37 11.16 21.27
N ALA A 72 1.86 10.57 22.35
CA ALA A 72 1.28 9.23 22.35
C ALA A 72 0.05 9.11 21.41
N LYS A 73 -0.73 10.18 21.24
CA LYS A 73 -1.88 10.17 20.31
C LYS A 73 -1.41 10.07 18.85
N ILE A 74 -0.30 10.74 18.52
CA ILE A 74 0.27 10.63 17.18
C ILE A 74 0.83 9.22 16.96
N TRP A 75 1.48 8.62 17.96
CA TRP A 75 1.93 7.23 17.86
C TRP A 75 0.76 6.26 17.70
N ALA A 76 -0.34 6.42 18.44
CA ALA A 76 -1.53 5.61 18.24
C ALA A 76 -2.08 5.70 16.81
N ALA A 77 -2.09 6.91 16.22
CA ALA A 77 -2.47 7.11 14.82
C ALA A 77 -1.47 6.45 13.85
N LEU A 78 -0.17 6.50 14.12
CA LEU A 78 0.86 5.83 13.33
C LEU A 78 0.79 4.31 13.43
N PHE A 79 0.46 3.76 14.60
CA PHE A 79 0.21 2.32 14.77
C PHE A 79 -1.01 1.86 13.97
N LEU A 80 -2.11 2.63 13.99
CA LEU A 80 -3.27 2.33 13.16
C LEU A 80 -2.93 2.42 11.67
N LEU A 81 -2.19 3.45 11.26
CA LEU A 81 -1.70 3.56 9.88
C LEU A 81 -0.80 2.39 9.51
N ALA A 82 0.13 2.00 10.39
CA ALA A 82 1.02 0.87 10.22
C ALA A 82 0.24 -0.43 9.97
N LEU A 83 -0.81 -0.67 10.76
CA LEU A 83 -1.66 -1.85 10.63
C LEU A 83 -2.35 -1.89 9.25
N VAL A 84 -2.97 -0.78 8.85
CA VAL A 84 -3.80 -0.71 7.63
C VAL A 84 -2.95 -0.55 6.36
N ASN A 85 -1.80 0.12 6.45
CA ASN A 85 -0.99 0.46 5.27
C ASN A 85 0.25 -0.44 5.07
N ASN A 86 0.64 -1.23 6.08
CA ASN A 86 1.81 -2.11 5.98
C ASN A 86 1.49 -3.54 6.46
N VAL A 87 1.09 -3.71 7.73
CA VAL A 87 0.96 -5.05 8.33
C VAL A 87 -0.04 -5.90 7.56
N VAL A 88 -1.28 -5.43 7.46
CA VAL A 88 -2.35 -6.18 6.77
C VAL A 88 -2.05 -6.36 5.29
N PRO A 89 -1.79 -5.29 4.49
CA PRO A 89 -1.64 -5.48 3.05
C PRO A 89 -0.37 -6.25 2.69
N PHE A 90 0.76 -6.03 3.36
CA PHE A 90 1.98 -6.78 3.03
C PHE A 90 1.83 -8.25 3.34
N THR A 91 1.25 -8.60 4.48
CA THR A 91 1.00 -9.99 4.85
C THR A 91 0.06 -10.68 3.87
N LEU A 92 -1.05 -10.03 3.50
CA LEU A 92 -2.02 -10.60 2.57
C LEU A 92 -1.46 -10.76 1.15
N ILE A 93 -0.62 -9.82 0.68
CA ILE A 93 0.03 -9.93 -0.63
C ILE A 93 1.04 -11.07 -0.64
N VAL A 94 1.93 -11.13 0.38
CA VAL A 94 2.95 -12.18 0.46
C VAL A 94 2.30 -13.56 0.62
N TRP A 95 1.26 -13.66 1.45
CA TRP A 95 0.48 -14.88 1.58
C TRP A 95 -0.20 -15.26 0.26
N GLY A 96 -0.81 -14.31 -0.44
CA GLY A 96 -1.41 -14.54 -1.74
C GLY A 96 -0.41 -15.06 -2.79
N GLN A 97 0.83 -14.56 -2.76
CA GLN A 97 1.87 -14.99 -3.68
C GLN A 97 2.41 -16.42 -3.42
N GLN A 98 1.95 -17.11 -2.39
CA GLN A 98 2.17 -18.55 -2.26
C GLN A 98 1.34 -19.35 -3.28
N GLU A 99 0.21 -18.80 -3.74
CA GLU A 99 -0.77 -19.49 -4.56
C GLU A 99 -0.94 -18.86 -5.96
N ILE A 100 -0.55 -17.58 -6.13
CA ILE A 100 -0.67 -16.85 -7.40
C ILE A 100 0.65 -16.19 -7.80
N SER A 101 0.85 -16.04 -9.11
CA SER A 101 2.06 -15.40 -9.65
C SER A 101 2.18 -13.92 -9.26
N SER A 102 3.43 -13.42 -9.24
CA SER A 102 3.72 -12.00 -9.01
C SER A 102 3.01 -11.07 -10.00
N GLY A 103 2.89 -11.48 -11.24
CA GLY A 103 2.18 -10.73 -12.27
C GLY A 103 0.69 -10.56 -11.94
N LEU A 104 0.03 -11.64 -11.54
CA LEU A 104 -1.38 -11.61 -11.12
C LEU A 104 -1.57 -10.78 -9.84
N ALA A 105 -0.72 -10.97 -8.85
CA ALA A 105 -0.74 -10.18 -7.61
C ALA A 105 -0.56 -8.67 -7.90
N ALA A 106 0.36 -8.30 -8.81
CA ALA A 106 0.57 -6.92 -9.21
C ALA A 106 -0.66 -6.32 -9.93
N ILE A 107 -1.30 -7.07 -10.83
CA ILE A 107 -2.53 -6.65 -11.53
C ILE A 107 -3.67 -6.43 -10.52
N LEU A 108 -3.89 -7.38 -9.61
CA LEU A 108 -4.93 -7.25 -8.58
C LEU A 108 -4.62 -6.07 -7.64
N ASN A 109 -3.34 -5.86 -7.26
CA ASN A 109 -2.96 -4.71 -6.46
C ASN A 109 -3.14 -3.37 -7.21
N ALA A 110 -3.09 -3.35 -8.54
CA ALA A 110 -3.40 -2.17 -9.34
C ALA A 110 -4.87 -1.71 -9.25
N THR A 111 -5.73 -2.42 -8.53
CA THR A 111 -7.10 -1.98 -8.18
C THR A 111 -7.14 -0.89 -7.10
N VAL A 112 -6.02 -0.60 -6.41
CA VAL A 112 -5.95 0.47 -5.38
C VAL A 112 -6.55 1.80 -5.88
N PRO A 113 -6.22 2.32 -7.07
CA PRO A 113 -6.85 3.55 -7.58
C PRO A 113 -8.35 3.42 -7.77
N LEU A 114 -8.87 2.25 -8.16
CA LEU A 114 -10.31 2.02 -8.33
C LEU A 114 -11.03 2.15 -6.99
N PHE A 115 -10.54 1.45 -5.96
CA PHE A 115 -11.08 1.56 -4.60
C PHE A 115 -10.92 2.98 -4.04
N THR A 116 -9.79 3.64 -4.32
CA THR A 116 -9.54 5.01 -3.87
C THR A 116 -10.58 5.97 -4.44
N VAL A 117 -10.88 5.90 -5.74
CA VAL A 117 -11.89 6.76 -6.38
C VAL A 117 -13.28 6.53 -5.79
N LEU A 118 -13.63 5.25 -5.54
CA LEU A 118 -14.93 4.91 -4.94
C LEU A 118 -15.04 5.43 -3.50
N ILE A 119 -14.07 5.09 -2.65
CA ILE A 119 -14.14 5.40 -1.22
C ILE A 119 -13.96 6.91 -0.98
N ALA A 120 -13.05 7.57 -1.71
CA ALA A 120 -12.84 9.00 -1.59
C ALA A 120 -14.13 9.79 -1.89
N HIS A 121 -14.93 9.34 -2.85
CA HIS A 121 -16.23 9.97 -3.14
C HIS A 121 -17.13 10.13 -1.92
N PHE A 122 -17.13 9.14 -1.02
CA PHE A 122 -17.99 9.14 0.18
C PHE A 122 -17.28 9.77 1.39
N VAL A 123 -15.95 9.63 1.49
CA VAL A 123 -15.20 9.99 2.70
C VAL A 123 -14.58 11.40 2.60
N THR A 124 -14.33 11.90 1.37
CA THR A 124 -13.71 13.22 1.17
C THR A 124 -14.69 14.21 0.53
N THR A 125 -14.42 15.50 0.71
CA THR A 125 -15.25 16.58 0.11
C THR A 125 -14.71 17.04 -1.24
N ASP A 126 -13.42 16.83 -1.48
CA ASP A 126 -12.64 17.34 -2.63
C ASP A 126 -12.54 16.35 -3.79
N GLU A 127 -12.63 15.04 -3.52
CA GLU A 127 -12.52 14.00 -4.55
C GLU A 127 -13.87 13.38 -4.89
N LYS A 128 -14.63 14.03 -5.76
CA LYS A 128 -15.94 13.50 -6.20
C LYS A 128 -15.82 12.63 -7.46
N LEU A 129 -16.69 11.63 -7.52
CA LEU A 129 -16.81 10.73 -8.64
C LEU A 129 -17.41 11.46 -9.85
N THR A 130 -16.67 11.51 -10.94
CA THR A 130 -17.17 12.01 -12.23
C THR A 130 -17.65 10.83 -13.08
N ARG A 131 -18.44 11.11 -14.14
CA ARG A 131 -18.92 10.06 -15.06
C ARG A 131 -17.77 9.27 -15.69
N ALA A 132 -16.67 9.95 -16.06
CA ALA A 132 -15.49 9.31 -16.61
C ALA A 132 -14.79 8.39 -15.58
N LYS A 133 -14.61 8.88 -14.34
CA LYS A 133 -14.06 8.06 -13.25
C LYS A 133 -14.93 6.85 -12.94
N PHE A 134 -16.26 7.02 -12.94
CA PHE A 134 -17.22 5.92 -12.74
C PHE A 134 -17.10 4.86 -13.83
N ALA A 135 -17.09 5.27 -15.11
CA ALA A 135 -16.91 4.34 -16.23
C ALA A 135 -15.58 3.58 -16.11
N GLY A 136 -14.48 4.27 -15.77
CA GLY A 136 -13.18 3.62 -15.53
C GLY A 136 -13.20 2.59 -14.40
N VAL A 137 -13.89 2.90 -13.30
CA VAL A 137 -14.07 1.96 -12.17
C VAL A 137 -14.84 0.72 -12.63
N ILE A 138 -15.94 0.88 -13.34
CA ILE A 138 -16.74 -0.27 -13.84
C ILE A 138 -15.90 -1.14 -14.77
N ILE A 139 -15.20 -0.55 -15.74
CA ILE A 139 -14.34 -1.30 -16.66
C ILE A 139 -13.25 -2.06 -15.88
N GLY A 140 -12.61 -1.40 -14.90
CA GLY A 140 -11.61 -2.03 -14.04
C GLY A 140 -12.16 -3.20 -13.23
N LEU A 141 -13.34 -3.05 -12.62
CA LEU A 141 -13.99 -4.13 -11.86
C LEU A 141 -14.41 -5.31 -12.76
N VAL A 142 -14.90 -5.03 -13.96
CA VAL A 142 -15.18 -6.07 -14.95
C VAL A 142 -13.91 -6.85 -15.30
N GLY A 143 -12.78 -6.15 -15.47
CA GLY A 143 -11.48 -6.80 -15.68
C GLY A 143 -11.07 -7.70 -14.52
N VAL A 144 -11.27 -7.26 -13.28
CA VAL A 144 -10.99 -8.08 -12.08
C VAL A 144 -11.89 -9.32 -12.04
N VAL A 145 -13.19 -9.16 -12.29
CA VAL A 145 -14.13 -10.29 -12.33
C VAL A 145 -13.78 -11.28 -13.45
N ALA A 146 -13.35 -10.79 -14.61
CA ALA A 146 -12.94 -11.66 -15.72
C ALA A 146 -11.69 -12.49 -15.34
N ILE A 147 -10.73 -11.91 -14.62
CA ILE A 147 -9.51 -12.60 -14.17
C ILE A 147 -9.85 -13.67 -13.11
N ILE A 148 -10.65 -13.31 -12.10
CA ILE A 148 -10.99 -14.23 -11.01
C ILE A 148 -11.99 -15.30 -11.48
N GLY A 149 -12.83 -14.96 -12.45
CA GLY A 149 -13.94 -15.79 -12.89
C GLY A 149 -13.51 -17.12 -13.48
N GLU A 150 -12.38 -17.20 -14.14
CA GLU A 150 -11.84 -18.47 -14.67
C GLU A 150 -11.53 -19.44 -13.52
N ASP A 151 -10.80 -19.00 -12.50
CA ASP A 151 -10.48 -19.84 -11.35
C ASP A 151 -11.72 -20.15 -10.50
N ALA A 152 -12.66 -19.19 -10.39
CA ALA A 152 -13.90 -19.39 -9.63
C ALA A 152 -14.86 -20.42 -10.27
N LEU A 153 -14.79 -20.64 -11.58
CA LEU A 153 -15.57 -21.67 -12.28
C LEU A 153 -15.09 -23.08 -11.94
N GLU A 154 -13.84 -23.26 -11.56
CA GLU A 154 -13.27 -24.52 -11.11
C GLU A 154 -13.57 -24.82 -9.62
N GLY A 155 -14.11 -23.86 -8.91
CA GLY A 155 -14.45 -23.91 -7.49
C GLY A 155 -13.69 -22.88 -6.66
N ILE A 156 -14.18 -22.61 -5.44
CA ILE A 156 -13.51 -21.69 -4.52
C ILE A 156 -12.31 -22.42 -3.87
N GLY A 157 -11.19 -22.45 -4.59
CA GLY A 157 -9.91 -22.99 -4.12
C GLY A 157 -9.01 -21.94 -3.49
N LEU A 158 -7.79 -22.35 -3.11
CA LEU A 158 -6.77 -21.46 -2.51
C LEU A 158 -6.38 -20.30 -3.43
N ALA A 159 -6.34 -20.52 -4.75
CA ALA A 159 -6.03 -19.47 -5.72
C ALA A 159 -7.06 -18.31 -5.67
N VAL A 160 -8.36 -18.63 -5.59
CA VAL A 160 -9.40 -17.60 -5.45
C VAL A 160 -9.28 -16.85 -4.13
N LEU A 161 -9.00 -17.56 -3.02
CA LEU A 161 -8.78 -16.93 -1.73
C LEU A 161 -7.54 -16.02 -1.74
N ALA A 162 -6.47 -16.42 -2.40
CA ALA A 162 -5.27 -15.61 -2.58
C ALA A 162 -5.54 -14.33 -3.38
N GLN A 163 -6.32 -14.43 -4.47
CA GLN A 163 -6.74 -13.26 -5.25
C GLN A 163 -7.60 -12.31 -4.42
N LEU A 164 -8.55 -12.83 -3.66
CA LEU A 164 -9.37 -12.03 -2.74
C LEU A 164 -8.53 -11.37 -1.64
N ALA A 165 -7.53 -12.06 -1.11
CA ALA A 165 -6.61 -11.47 -0.12
C ALA A 165 -5.85 -10.26 -0.68
N VAL A 166 -5.38 -10.33 -1.93
CA VAL A 166 -4.72 -9.19 -2.59
C VAL A 166 -5.71 -8.03 -2.83
N LEU A 167 -6.97 -8.31 -3.15
CA LEU A 167 -7.99 -7.26 -3.25
C LEU A 167 -8.29 -6.61 -1.89
N VAL A 168 -8.35 -7.39 -0.82
CA VAL A 168 -8.48 -6.86 0.56
C VAL A 168 -7.24 -6.03 0.93
N ALA A 169 -6.05 -6.45 0.54
CA ALA A 169 -4.83 -5.65 0.70
C ALA A 169 -4.93 -4.30 -0.04
N SER A 170 -5.43 -4.30 -1.27
CA SER A 170 -5.65 -3.09 -2.06
C SER A 170 -6.66 -2.14 -1.42
N LEU A 171 -7.71 -2.70 -0.83
CA LEU A 171 -8.69 -1.95 -0.06
C LEU A 171 -8.06 -1.34 1.21
N ALA A 172 -7.23 -2.10 1.92
CA ALA A 172 -6.50 -1.62 3.09
C ALA A 172 -5.56 -0.45 2.72
N TYR A 173 -4.81 -0.54 1.63
CA TYR A 173 -3.99 0.57 1.10
C TYR A 173 -4.82 1.83 0.82
N THR A 174 -6.02 1.68 0.29
CA THR A 174 -6.93 2.81 0.06
C THR A 174 -7.26 3.53 1.37
N PHE A 175 -7.65 2.80 2.40
CA PHE A 175 -7.91 3.37 3.72
C PHE A 175 -6.65 3.97 4.34
N GLY A 176 -5.50 3.28 4.21
CA GLY A 176 -4.20 3.77 4.67
C GLY A 176 -3.82 5.11 4.01
N GLY A 177 -3.98 5.24 2.70
CA GLY A 177 -3.72 6.47 1.96
C GLY A 177 -4.62 7.63 2.41
N LEU A 178 -5.92 7.39 2.55
CA LEU A 178 -6.87 8.40 3.03
C LEU A 178 -6.62 8.79 4.49
N TYR A 179 -6.28 7.82 5.34
CA TYR A 179 -5.95 8.08 6.74
C TYR A 179 -4.61 8.80 6.89
N GLY A 180 -3.61 8.47 6.05
CA GLY A 180 -2.32 9.15 6.00
C GLY A 180 -2.44 10.65 5.75
N ARG A 181 -3.39 11.08 4.90
CA ARG A 181 -3.69 12.52 4.69
C ARG A 181 -4.14 13.20 5.98
N LYS A 182 -4.95 12.53 6.81
CA LYS A 182 -5.39 13.07 8.11
C LYS A 182 -4.21 13.24 9.07
N ILE A 183 -3.29 12.27 9.10
CA ILE A 183 -2.08 12.36 9.93
C ILE A 183 -1.17 13.49 9.44
N GLN A 184 -1.03 13.66 8.13
CA GLN A 184 -0.26 14.77 7.57
C GLN A 184 -0.84 16.13 7.98
N ALA A 185 -2.16 16.26 8.06
CA ALA A 185 -2.84 17.46 8.55
C ALA A 185 -2.58 17.75 10.05
N MET A 186 -2.08 16.76 10.82
CA MET A 186 -1.62 16.95 12.20
C MET A 186 -0.22 17.59 12.30
N GLY A 187 0.37 17.99 11.17
CA GLY A 187 1.65 18.71 11.11
C GLY A 187 2.90 17.81 11.00
N LEU A 188 2.73 16.52 10.74
CA LEU A 188 3.86 15.62 10.51
C LEU A 188 4.39 15.76 9.07
N THR A 189 5.73 15.68 8.96
CA THR A 189 6.36 15.60 7.64
C THR A 189 6.12 14.22 7.00
N PRO A 190 6.09 14.11 5.66
CA PRO A 190 5.97 12.81 4.99
C PRO A 190 7.04 11.80 5.44
N LEU A 191 8.27 12.27 5.65
CA LEU A 191 9.37 11.45 6.18
C LEU A 191 9.06 10.94 7.59
N GLY A 192 8.56 11.81 8.48
CA GLY A 192 8.18 11.44 9.84
C GLY A 192 7.04 10.42 9.88
N ILE A 193 6.04 10.56 9.00
CA ILE A 193 4.93 9.60 8.86
C ILE A 193 5.48 8.25 8.39
N SER A 194 6.28 8.23 7.31
CA SER A 194 6.82 6.99 6.75
C SER A 194 7.74 6.27 7.74
N THR A 195 8.61 7.00 8.44
CA THR A 195 9.48 6.43 9.47
C THR A 195 8.66 5.88 10.64
N GLY A 196 7.73 6.66 11.16
CA GLY A 196 6.91 6.26 12.30
C GLY A 196 6.03 5.05 12.02
N GLN A 197 5.36 4.99 10.86
CA GLN A 197 4.54 3.82 10.50
C GLN A 197 5.38 2.56 10.29
N LEU A 198 6.60 2.65 9.73
CA LEU A 198 7.46 1.49 9.55
C LEU A 198 8.05 0.98 10.89
N LEU A 199 8.42 1.89 11.80
CA LEU A 199 8.80 1.52 13.15
C LEU A 199 7.64 0.83 13.89
N ALA A 200 6.43 1.39 13.82
CA ALA A 200 5.25 0.79 14.41
C ALA A 200 4.94 -0.59 13.78
N SER A 201 5.09 -0.73 12.46
CA SER A 201 4.92 -2.02 11.78
C SER A 201 5.95 -3.05 12.25
N SER A 202 7.22 -2.64 12.44
CA SER A 202 8.27 -3.52 12.94
C SER A 202 7.96 -4.02 14.36
N VAL A 203 7.46 -3.13 15.22
CA VAL A 203 7.03 -3.50 16.60
C VAL A 203 5.91 -4.53 16.59
N ILE A 204 5.00 -4.47 15.61
CA ILE A 204 3.91 -5.45 15.48
C ILE A 204 4.42 -6.76 14.87
N LEU A 205 5.14 -6.68 13.75
CA LEU A 205 5.45 -7.84 12.92
C LEU A 205 6.58 -8.72 13.48
N ILE A 206 7.58 -8.15 14.14
CA ILE A 206 8.70 -8.94 14.68
C ILE A 206 8.21 -9.97 15.71
N PRO A 207 7.39 -9.59 16.73
CA PRO A 207 6.85 -10.60 17.65
C PRO A 207 5.96 -11.64 16.96
N VAL A 208 5.18 -11.21 15.95
CA VAL A 208 4.32 -12.16 15.20
C VAL A 208 5.17 -13.16 14.44
N ALA A 209 6.21 -12.71 13.73
CA ALA A 209 7.11 -13.61 13.01
C ALA A 209 7.82 -14.60 13.95
N LEU A 210 8.28 -14.15 15.11
CA LEU A 210 8.95 -15.01 16.09
C LEU A 210 8.04 -16.04 16.77
N LEU A 211 6.72 -15.82 16.77
CA LEU A 211 5.75 -16.69 17.43
C LEU A 211 5.02 -17.62 16.46
N VAL A 212 4.89 -17.23 15.19
CA VAL A 212 4.07 -17.94 14.20
C VAL A 212 4.91 -18.70 13.19
N ASP A 213 6.05 -18.14 12.79
CA ASP A 213 7.00 -18.74 11.83
C ASP A 213 8.11 -19.52 12.55
#